data_006bb1dfbdba0aae0cc65b95d9539179
#
_entry.id   006bb1dfbdba0aae0cc65b95d9539179
#
_cell.length_a   1.000
_cell.length_b   1.000
_cell.length_c   1.000
_cell.angle_alpha   90.00
_cell.angle_beta   90.00
_cell.angle_gamma   90.00
#
_symmetry.space_group_name_H-M   'P 1'
#
loop_
_entity.id
_entity.type
_entity.pdbx_description
1 polymer ?
#
loop_
_entity_poly.entity_id
_entity_poly.type
_entity_poly.pdbx_seq_one_letter_code
_entity_poly.pdbx_strand_id
1 'polypeptide(L)'
;MSEENNRRMQGVADTLYIPLTARIYVSKRFPEYFYDEKSLSIENAIPDDRIARNSNEYVQMASVARYFNLDEMVRAFMLQHGRCNIINLGAGLETAYFRLKPTEAVFYEMDFPEVIAERRRVLGEADNEILIPGDLFDLAWADGIDTSLPSLLIVSGVFQYCHEPQILRFIEEVKERFAHAELIFDGTNRRGLAYANRYVRKTGNTGAMMYFCLDDGRAFAAKSGTRVIAQRPFFTQARKMLRHKLNLYSRVAMWVSDEGPARSMLLHLGLDEIK
;
A
#
# COMPACT_ATOMS: atom_id res chain seq x y z
N MET A 1 20.33 -15.60 -17.50
CA MET A 1 19.12 -14.79 -17.15
C MET A 1 18.49 -14.39 -18.48
N SER A 2 17.22 -14.76 -18.71
CA SER A 2 16.54 -14.48 -19.97
C SER A 2 16.23 -12.98 -20.10
N GLU A 3 16.16 -12.45 -21.33
CA GLU A 3 15.79 -11.05 -21.60
C GLU A 3 14.41 -10.68 -21.00
N GLU A 4 13.55 -11.65 -20.83
CA GLU A 4 12.22 -11.52 -20.21
C GLU A 4 12.32 -11.26 -18.69
N ASN A 5 13.25 -11.93 -17.99
CA ASN A 5 13.57 -11.66 -16.58
C ASN A 5 14.19 -10.26 -16.40
N ASN A 6 15.00 -9.83 -17.34
CA ASN A 6 15.64 -8.51 -17.28
C ASN A 6 14.61 -7.37 -17.51
N ARG A 7 13.61 -7.57 -18.39
CA ARG A 7 12.50 -6.63 -18.61
C ARG A 7 11.53 -6.59 -17.42
N ARG A 8 11.27 -7.75 -16.79
CA ARG A 8 10.45 -7.85 -15.58
C ARG A 8 11.12 -7.15 -14.41
N MET A 9 12.43 -7.33 -14.23
CA MET A 9 13.24 -6.63 -13.23
C MET A 9 13.28 -5.12 -13.44
N GLN A 10 13.38 -4.62 -14.66
CA GLN A 10 13.34 -3.18 -14.96
C GLN A 10 11.97 -2.57 -14.64
N GLY A 11 10.87 -3.25 -14.97
CA GLY A 11 9.50 -2.78 -14.64
C GLY A 11 9.23 -2.75 -13.13
N VAL A 12 9.69 -3.75 -12.39
CA VAL A 12 9.57 -3.82 -10.93
C VAL A 12 10.44 -2.75 -10.27
N ALA A 13 11.68 -2.56 -10.73
CA ALA A 13 12.57 -1.54 -10.19
C ALA A 13 11.99 -0.13 -10.35
N ASP A 14 11.42 0.21 -11.51
CA ASP A 14 10.83 1.53 -11.74
C ASP A 14 9.62 1.80 -10.82
N THR A 15 8.79 0.79 -10.54
CA THR A 15 7.63 0.95 -9.66
C THR A 15 7.98 0.94 -8.17
N LEU A 16 9.05 0.23 -7.78
CA LEU A 16 9.50 0.07 -6.40
C LEU A 16 9.93 1.39 -5.76
N TYR A 17 10.61 2.25 -6.52
CA TYR A 17 11.15 3.51 -6.03
C TYR A 17 10.16 4.68 -6.10
N ILE A 18 9.05 4.57 -6.82
CA ILE A 18 8.03 5.64 -6.90
C ILE A 18 7.48 6.01 -5.52
N PRO A 19 7.02 5.04 -4.68
CA PRO A 19 6.51 5.37 -3.35
C PRO A 19 7.59 5.89 -2.40
N LEU A 20 8.81 5.40 -2.50
CA LEU A 20 9.95 5.88 -1.70
C LEU A 20 10.26 7.35 -2.03
N THR A 21 10.36 7.69 -3.33
CA THR A 21 10.58 9.07 -3.78
C THR A 21 9.47 10.00 -3.28
N ALA A 22 8.22 9.54 -3.29
CA ALA A 22 7.09 10.32 -2.78
C ALA A 22 7.20 10.58 -1.27
N ARG A 23 7.57 9.58 -0.45
CA ARG A 23 7.78 9.77 0.98
C ARG A 23 8.91 10.75 1.28
N ILE A 24 10.03 10.67 0.54
CA ILE A 24 11.14 11.62 0.66
C ILE A 24 10.67 13.04 0.31
N TYR A 25 9.98 13.21 -0.83
CA TYR A 25 9.47 14.51 -1.26
C TYR A 25 8.57 15.14 -0.19
N VAL A 26 7.57 14.40 0.31
CA VAL A 26 6.62 14.91 1.29
C VAL A 26 7.28 15.15 2.64
N SER A 27 8.18 14.28 3.09
CA SER A 27 8.94 14.46 4.33
C SER A 27 9.80 15.74 4.32
N LYS A 28 10.34 16.13 3.16
CA LYS A 28 11.09 17.39 3.00
C LYS A 28 10.17 18.60 2.88
N ARG A 29 9.05 18.46 2.18
CA ARG A 29 8.19 19.58 1.81
C ARG A 29 7.10 19.88 2.84
N PHE A 30 6.54 18.84 3.46
CA PHE A 30 5.41 18.90 4.37
C PHE A 30 5.62 18.01 5.60
N PRO A 31 6.73 18.19 6.38
CA PRO A 31 7.08 17.30 7.50
C PRO A 31 6.02 17.28 8.61
N GLU A 32 5.20 18.32 8.73
CA GLU A 32 4.10 18.36 9.69
C GLU A 32 2.93 17.44 9.31
N TYR A 33 2.83 17.04 8.04
CA TYR A 33 1.83 16.09 7.56
C TYR A 33 2.35 14.67 7.62
N PHE A 34 3.55 14.43 7.07
CA PHE A 34 4.14 13.11 7.02
C PHE A 34 5.67 13.22 7.07
N TYR A 35 6.28 12.50 8.00
CA TYR A 35 7.73 12.48 8.17
C TYR A 35 8.25 11.05 8.24
N ASP A 36 9.16 10.70 7.35
CA ASP A 36 9.76 9.38 7.22
C ASP A 36 11.29 9.50 7.25
N GLU A 37 11.84 9.43 8.46
CA GLU A 37 13.28 9.53 8.69
C GLU A 37 14.06 8.43 7.96
N LYS A 38 13.51 7.20 7.93
CA LYS A 38 14.16 6.07 7.25
C LYS A 38 14.25 6.31 5.75
N SER A 39 13.16 6.75 5.12
CA SER A 39 13.17 7.09 3.69
C SER A 39 14.18 8.22 3.38
N LEU A 40 14.27 9.24 4.23
CA LEU A 40 15.26 10.33 4.06
C LEU A 40 16.69 9.80 4.17
N SER A 41 16.98 8.89 5.09
CA SER A 41 18.32 8.35 5.31
C SER A 41 18.88 7.52 4.15
N ILE A 42 17.98 6.99 3.30
CA ILE A 42 18.32 6.13 2.16
C ILE A 42 18.11 6.82 0.80
N GLU A 43 17.92 8.12 0.77
CA GLU A 43 17.71 8.87 -0.47
C GLU A 43 18.77 8.59 -1.53
N ASN A 44 20.03 8.46 -1.12
CA ASN A 44 21.16 8.16 -2.01
C ASN A 44 21.11 6.74 -2.62
N ALA A 45 20.24 5.86 -2.13
CA ALA A 45 20.04 4.52 -2.69
C ALA A 45 19.10 4.52 -3.91
N ILE A 46 18.43 5.64 -4.20
CA ILE A 46 17.57 5.76 -5.38
C ILE A 46 18.44 5.83 -6.63
N PRO A 47 18.28 4.89 -7.58
CA PRO A 47 19.19 4.77 -8.72
C PRO A 47 19.15 5.96 -9.68
N ASP A 48 18.02 6.69 -9.72
CA ASP A 48 17.76 7.70 -10.73
C ASP A 48 16.76 8.76 -10.24
N ASP A 49 17.01 10.02 -10.56
CA ASP A 49 16.11 11.13 -10.25
C ASP A 49 14.97 11.34 -11.27
N ARG A 50 14.89 10.51 -12.34
CA ARG A 50 13.82 10.55 -13.36
C ARG A 50 12.43 10.45 -12.73
N ILE A 51 12.27 9.62 -11.69
CA ILE A 51 11.01 9.43 -10.98
C ILE A 51 10.59 10.76 -10.33
N ALA A 52 11.51 11.41 -9.62
CA ALA A 52 11.25 12.68 -8.96
C ALA A 52 10.87 13.77 -9.97
N ARG A 53 11.60 13.86 -11.09
CA ARG A 53 11.37 14.87 -12.15
C ARG A 53 10.04 14.68 -12.89
N ASN A 54 9.58 13.44 -13.05
CA ASN A 54 8.35 13.12 -13.78
C ASN A 54 7.09 13.12 -12.91
N SER A 55 7.21 13.30 -11.59
CA SER A 55 6.10 13.27 -10.64
C SER A 55 5.71 14.70 -10.23
N ASN A 56 4.45 15.04 -10.39
CA ASN A 56 3.92 16.31 -9.86
C ASN A 56 3.51 16.18 -8.38
N GLU A 57 3.26 17.32 -7.71
CA GLU A 57 2.86 17.36 -6.29
C GLU A 57 1.66 16.47 -5.97
N TYR A 58 0.63 16.45 -6.83
CA TYR A 58 -0.55 15.60 -6.63
C TYR A 58 -0.20 14.11 -6.60
N VAL A 59 0.63 13.64 -7.52
CA VAL A 59 1.06 12.22 -7.58
C VAL A 59 1.87 11.84 -6.34
N GLN A 60 2.79 12.70 -5.91
CA GLN A 60 3.56 12.51 -4.68
C GLN A 60 2.63 12.43 -3.45
N MET A 61 1.70 13.38 -3.36
CA MET A 61 0.72 13.41 -2.27
C MET A 61 -0.24 12.21 -2.31
N ALA A 62 -0.64 11.73 -3.49
CA ALA A 62 -1.51 10.55 -3.61
C ALA A 62 -0.86 9.29 -3.03
N SER A 63 0.43 9.10 -3.29
CA SER A 63 1.19 8.01 -2.67
C SER A 63 1.25 8.16 -1.15
N VAL A 64 1.62 9.34 -0.65
CA VAL A 64 1.86 9.54 0.79
C VAL A 64 0.58 9.64 1.61
N ALA A 65 -0.50 10.17 1.06
CA ALA A 65 -1.80 10.20 1.74
C ALA A 65 -2.31 8.79 2.09
N ARG A 66 -2.00 7.79 1.26
CA ARG A 66 -2.26 6.39 1.54
C ARG A 66 -1.46 5.93 2.77
N TYR A 67 -0.15 6.19 2.82
CA TYR A 67 0.71 5.83 3.96
C TYR A 67 0.30 6.53 5.26
N PHE A 68 -0.06 7.80 5.20
CA PHE A 68 -0.57 8.54 6.34
C PHE A 68 -1.79 7.85 6.98
N ASN A 69 -2.77 7.49 6.16
CA ASN A 69 -3.97 6.80 6.63
C ASN A 69 -3.64 5.38 7.15
N LEU A 70 -2.75 4.64 6.46
CA LEU A 70 -2.34 3.31 6.89
C LEU A 70 -1.64 3.37 8.25
N ASP A 71 -0.72 4.31 8.46
CA ASP A 71 -0.03 4.49 9.75
C ASP A 71 -1.04 4.74 10.90
N GLU A 72 -2.08 5.55 10.67
CA GLU A 72 -3.14 5.77 11.67
C GLU A 72 -3.93 4.48 11.96
N MET A 73 -4.28 3.72 10.92
CA MET A 73 -5.06 2.48 11.07
C MET A 73 -4.23 1.39 11.76
N VAL A 74 -2.94 1.25 11.42
CA VAL A 74 -2.01 0.31 12.08
C VAL A 74 -1.80 0.67 13.54
N ARG A 75 -1.59 1.97 13.87
CA ARG A 75 -1.50 2.40 15.27
C ARG A 75 -2.75 2.06 16.07
N ALA A 76 -3.94 2.28 15.49
CA ALA A 76 -5.20 1.97 16.16
C ALA A 76 -5.32 0.45 16.41
N PHE A 77 -4.94 -0.38 15.44
CA PHE A 77 -4.95 -1.84 15.57
C PHE A 77 -3.97 -2.32 16.66
N MET A 78 -2.73 -1.83 16.65
CA MET A 78 -1.72 -2.16 17.68
C MET A 78 -2.17 -1.72 19.07
N LEU A 79 -2.78 -0.54 19.21
CA LEU A 79 -3.33 -0.06 20.50
C LEU A 79 -4.47 -0.94 21.00
N GLN A 80 -5.29 -1.46 20.12
CA GLN A 80 -6.44 -2.31 20.47
C GLN A 80 -6.00 -3.72 20.89
N HIS A 81 -4.96 -4.28 20.27
CA HIS A 81 -4.63 -5.70 20.40
C HIS A 81 -3.31 -5.97 21.15
N GLY A 82 -2.44 -4.97 21.33
CA GLY A 82 -1.12 -5.16 21.92
C GLY A 82 -0.25 -6.11 21.09
N ARG A 83 -0.06 -7.33 21.55
CA ARG A 83 0.66 -8.36 20.78
C ARG A 83 -0.17 -8.81 19.57
N CYS A 84 0.33 -8.50 18.38
CA CYS A 84 -0.38 -8.76 17.12
C CYS A 84 0.60 -8.86 15.95
N ASN A 85 0.10 -9.33 14.80
CA ASN A 85 0.83 -9.37 13.54
C ASN A 85 0.41 -8.20 12.64
N ILE A 86 1.38 -7.51 12.07
CA ILE A 86 1.19 -6.53 10.99
C ILE A 86 1.85 -7.12 9.74
N ILE A 87 1.08 -7.42 8.72
CA ILE A 87 1.52 -8.20 7.56
C ILE A 87 1.36 -7.35 6.30
N ASN A 88 2.47 -6.80 5.81
CA ASN A 88 2.50 -6.05 4.56
C ASN A 88 2.70 -7.01 3.38
N LEU A 89 1.71 -7.13 2.53
CA LEU A 89 1.70 -8.01 1.36
C LEU A 89 1.93 -7.17 0.08
N GLY A 90 3.02 -7.45 -0.63
CA GLY A 90 3.56 -6.57 -1.65
C GLY A 90 4.24 -5.36 -1.00
N ALA A 91 5.11 -5.63 -0.01
CA ALA A 91 5.69 -4.64 0.89
C ALA A 91 6.61 -3.63 0.19
N GLY A 92 7.23 -4.00 -0.92
CA GLY A 92 8.17 -3.13 -1.62
C GLY A 92 9.24 -2.56 -0.68
N LEU A 93 9.43 -1.25 -0.74
CA LEU A 93 10.30 -0.50 0.17
C LEU A 93 9.49 0.24 1.26
N GLU A 94 8.41 -0.38 1.79
CA GLU A 94 7.62 0.19 2.89
C GLU A 94 8.49 0.36 4.14
N THR A 95 8.29 1.46 4.87
CA THR A 95 9.07 1.85 6.05
C THR A 95 8.20 2.05 7.29
N ALA A 96 6.95 1.51 7.30
CA ALA A 96 6.01 1.64 8.41
C ALA A 96 6.60 1.16 9.74
N TYR A 97 7.32 0.04 9.74
CA TYR A 97 8.03 -0.45 10.91
C TYR A 97 8.88 0.66 11.59
N PHE A 98 9.69 1.35 10.79
CA PHE A 98 10.59 2.40 11.30
C PHE A 98 9.84 3.66 11.74
N ARG A 99 8.70 3.99 11.11
CA ARG A 99 7.87 5.15 11.50
C ARG A 99 7.04 4.86 12.75
N LEU A 100 6.53 3.64 12.87
CA LEU A 100 5.59 3.26 13.94
C LEU A 100 6.29 2.77 15.21
N LYS A 101 7.52 2.24 15.09
CA LYS A 101 8.37 1.78 16.19
C LYS A 101 7.61 0.85 17.15
N PRO A 102 7.12 -0.31 16.66
CA PRO A 102 6.31 -1.22 17.47
C PRO A 102 7.11 -1.79 18.63
N THR A 103 6.45 -2.01 19.77
CA THR A 103 7.05 -2.63 20.95
C THR A 103 6.66 -4.11 21.10
N GLU A 104 5.43 -4.46 20.76
CA GLU A 104 4.87 -5.81 20.94
C GLU A 104 4.39 -6.46 19.63
N ALA A 105 4.10 -5.65 18.61
CA ALA A 105 3.69 -6.15 17.31
C ALA A 105 4.89 -6.65 16.50
N VAL A 106 4.70 -7.74 15.78
CA VAL A 106 5.67 -8.26 14.81
C VAL A 106 5.23 -7.81 13.41
N PHE A 107 6.17 -7.25 12.66
CA PHE A 107 5.96 -6.84 11.28
C PHE A 107 6.48 -7.92 10.34
N TYR A 108 5.65 -8.31 9.39
CA TYR A 108 6.00 -9.22 8.31
C TYR A 108 5.92 -8.47 6.99
N GLU A 109 7.03 -8.45 6.28
CA GLU A 109 7.18 -7.76 5.00
C GLU A 109 7.33 -8.79 3.89
N MET A 110 6.23 -9.10 3.21
CA MET A 110 6.21 -10.11 2.16
C MET A 110 6.19 -9.45 0.77
N ASP A 111 7.08 -9.93 -0.11
CA ASP A 111 7.11 -9.55 -1.52
C ASP A 111 7.89 -10.61 -2.32
N PHE A 112 7.96 -10.45 -3.63
CA PHE A 112 8.77 -11.33 -4.48
C PHE A 112 10.22 -11.39 -4.00
N PRO A 113 10.92 -12.54 -4.18
CA PRO A 113 12.27 -12.74 -3.68
C PRO A 113 13.26 -11.65 -4.07
N GLU A 114 13.17 -11.13 -5.28
CA GLU A 114 14.02 -10.04 -5.78
C GLU A 114 13.74 -8.70 -5.09
N VAL A 115 12.47 -8.45 -4.74
CA VAL A 115 12.06 -7.24 -4.00
C VAL A 115 12.53 -7.32 -2.55
N ILE A 116 12.39 -8.48 -1.90
CA ILE A 116 12.89 -8.71 -0.55
C ILE A 116 14.41 -8.59 -0.49
N ALA A 117 15.12 -9.08 -1.50
CA ALA A 117 16.58 -8.89 -1.58
C ALA A 117 16.97 -7.41 -1.69
N GLU A 118 16.24 -6.64 -2.51
CA GLU A 118 16.47 -5.20 -2.64
C GLU A 118 16.08 -4.44 -1.36
N ARG A 119 14.94 -4.81 -0.72
CA ARG A 119 14.55 -4.27 0.58
C ARG A 119 15.65 -4.47 1.63
N ARG A 120 16.16 -5.69 1.76
CA ARG A 120 17.26 -6.01 2.68
C ARG A 120 18.51 -5.17 2.41
N ARG A 121 18.87 -4.99 1.13
CA ARG A 121 20.02 -4.19 0.72
C ARG A 121 19.87 -2.71 1.07
N VAL A 122 18.66 -2.14 0.90
CA VAL A 122 18.41 -0.69 1.02
C VAL A 122 18.00 -0.31 2.44
N LEU A 123 17.13 -1.09 3.07
CA LEU A 123 16.57 -0.79 4.39
C LEU A 123 17.31 -1.50 5.53
N GLY A 124 18.02 -2.61 5.24
CA GLY A 124 18.58 -3.49 6.27
C GLY A 124 17.50 -4.40 6.87
N GLU A 125 17.82 -4.97 8.01
CA GLU A 125 16.94 -5.82 8.83
C GLU A 125 16.78 -5.21 10.23
N ALA A 126 15.64 -5.49 10.88
CA ALA A 126 15.35 -5.03 12.22
C ALA A 126 14.79 -6.19 13.08
N ASP A 127 14.90 -6.09 14.41
CA ASP A 127 14.66 -7.22 15.32
C ASP A 127 13.22 -7.78 15.27
N ASN A 128 12.20 -6.93 15.13
CA ASN A 128 10.79 -7.32 15.07
C ASN A 128 10.19 -7.15 13.67
N GLU A 129 11.03 -7.18 12.63
CA GLU A 129 10.64 -7.12 11.23
C GLU A 129 11.13 -8.38 10.53
N ILE A 130 10.19 -9.19 10.03
CA ILE A 130 10.47 -10.46 9.37
C ILE A 130 10.25 -10.31 7.86
N LEU A 131 11.29 -10.56 7.09
CA LEU A 131 11.25 -10.46 5.62
C LEU A 131 10.90 -11.83 5.02
N ILE A 132 9.79 -11.90 4.27
CA ILE A 132 9.29 -13.15 3.69
C ILE A 132 9.29 -13.05 2.16
N PRO A 133 10.20 -13.77 1.47
CA PRO A 133 10.12 -13.90 0.02
C PRO A 133 8.98 -14.84 -0.38
N GLY A 134 8.08 -14.38 -1.27
CA GLY A 134 6.94 -15.21 -1.69
C GLY A 134 6.07 -14.56 -2.76
N ASP A 135 5.02 -15.25 -3.13
CA ASP A 135 3.93 -14.74 -3.96
C ASP A 135 2.71 -14.49 -3.07
N LEU A 136 2.04 -13.36 -3.23
CA LEU A 136 0.82 -12.99 -2.50
C LEU A 136 -0.24 -14.10 -2.52
N PHE A 137 -0.41 -14.76 -3.67
CA PHE A 137 -1.44 -15.77 -3.89
C PHE A 137 -1.01 -17.20 -3.52
N ASP A 138 0.22 -17.38 -3.04
CA ASP A 138 0.69 -18.62 -2.45
C ASP A 138 0.81 -18.46 -0.93
N LEU A 139 -0.20 -18.89 -0.18
CA LEU A 139 -0.27 -18.69 1.27
C LEU A 139 0.85 -19.39 2.08
N ALA A 140 1.82 -20.03 1.43
CA ALA A 140 3.02 -20.54 2.10
C ALA A 140 3.80 -19.48 2.88
N TRP A 141 3.67 -18.18 2.51
CA TRP A 141 4.23 -17.08 3.29
C TRP A 141 3.69 -17.01 4.73
N ALA A 142 2.51 -17.55 4.99
CA ALA A 142 1.90 -17.55 6.32
C ALA A 142 2.39 -18.69 7.23
N ASP A 143 3.15 -19.67 6.73
CA ASP A 143 3.57 -20.86 7.49
C ASP A 143 4.42 -20.55 8.73
N GLY A 144 5.16 -19.43 8.69
CA GLY A 144 6.00 -18.95 9.80
C GLY A 144 5.31 -17.94 10.73
N ILE A 145 4.01 -17.67 10.53
CA ILE A 145 3.26 -16.67 11.30
C ILE A 145 2.37 -17.36 12.33
N ASP A 146 2.35 -16.85 13.56
CA ASP A 146 1.35 -17.29 14.56
C ASP A 146 -0.03 -16.74 14.20
N THR A 147 -0.78 -17.50 13.41
CA THR A 147 -2.09 -17.12 12.88
C THR A 147 -3.21 -17.11 13.94
N SER A 148 -2.91 -17.53 15.18
CA SER A 148 -3.84 -17.43 16.32
C SER A 148 -3.89 -16.01 16.90
N LEU A 149 -2.86 -15.20 16.67
CA LEU A 149 -2.82 -13.81 17.10
C LEU A 149 -3.68 -12.91 16.21
N PRO A 150 -4.22 -11.80 16.75
CA PRO A 150 -4.84 -10.77 15.94
C PRO A 150 -3.87 -10.31 14.83
N SER A 151 -4.35 -10.33 13.59
CA SER A 151 -3.51 -10.10 12.41
C SER A 151 -4.12 -9.04 11.50
N LEU A 152 -3.35 -7.99 11.19
CA LEU A 152 -3.72 -6.97 10.22
C LEU A 152 -2.94 -7.18 8.93
N LEU A 153 -3.63 -7.62 7.89
CA LEU A 153 -3.06 -7.73 6.55
C LEU A 153 -3.23 -6.41 5.80
N ILE A 154 -2.18 -5.96 5.15
CA ILE A 154 -2.14 -4.71 4.39
C ILE A 154 -1.71 -5.01 2.97
N VAL A 155 -2.57 -4.69 2.00
CA VAL A 155 -2.30 -4.84 0.56
C VAL A 155 -2.37 -3.46 -0.09
N SER A 156 -1.24 -2.77 -0.12
CA SER A 156 -1.19 -1.37 -0.54
C SER A 156 -0.54 -1.20 -1.91
N GLY A 157 -1.33 -0.75 -2.90
CA GLY A 157 -0.85 -0.53 -4.27
C GLY A 157 -0.68 -1.80 -5.09
N VAL A 158 -1.28 -2.92 -4.70
CA VAL A 158 -1.11 -4.23 -5.32
C VAL A 158 -2.39 -4.74 -5.99
N PHE A 159 -3.52 -4.77 -5.30
CA PHE A 159 -4.75 -5.35 -5.82
C PHE A 159 -5.23 -4.71 -7.13
N GLN A 160 -4.88 -3.48 -7.40
CA GLN A 160 -5.20 -2.83 -8.68
C GLN A 160 -4.66 -3.59 -9.90
N TYR A 161 -3.59 -4.36 -9.77
CA TYR A 161 -3.00 -5.17 -10.84
C TYR A 161 -3.57 -6.59 -10.92
N CYS A 162 -4.45 -6.97 -9.98
CA CYS A 162 -5.06 -8.28 -9.89
C CYS A 162 -6.47 -8.28 -10.50
N HIS A 163 -6.98 -9.46 -10.83
CA HIS A 163 -8.38 -9.64 -11.19
C HIS A 163 -9.22 -9.93 -9.94
N GLU A 164 -10.44 -9.40 -9.89
CA GLU A 164 -11.34 -9.54 -8.73
C GLU A 164 -11.52 -10.99 -8.25
N PRO A 165 -11.70 -12.01 -9.13
CA PRO A 165 -11.81 -13.40 -8.67
C PRO A 165 -10.58 -13.91 -7.90
N GLN A 166 -9.38 -13.45 -8.25
CA GLN A 166 -8.15 -13.79 -7.53
C GLN A 166 -8.14 -13.17 -6.12
N ILE A 167 -8.60 -11.92 -6.01
CA ILE A 167 -8.70 -11.21 -4.72
C ILE A 167 -9.73 -11.87 -3.82
N LEU A 168 -10.89 -12.26 -4.35
CA LEU A 168 -11.94 -12.94 -3.58
C LEU A 168 -11.46 -14.29 -3.05
N ARG A 169 -10.78 -15.07 -3.90
CA ARG A 169 -10.19 -16.36 -3.49
C ARG A 169 -9.12 -16.16 -2.42
N PHE A 170 -8.24 -15.19 -2.58
CA PHE A 170 -7.24 -14.85 -1.56
C PHE A 170 -7.89 -14.52 -0.21
N ILE A 171 -8.96 -13.72 -0.19
CA ILE A 171 -9.69 -13.39 1.05
C ILE A 171 -10.28 -14.66 1.70
N GLU A 172 -10.85 -15.57 0.91
CA GLU A 172 -11.39 -16.82 1.39
C GLU A 172 -10.29 -17.69 2.03
N GLU A 173 -9.17 -17.88 1.36
CA GLU A 173 -8.02 -18.64 1.87
C GLU A 173 -7.41 -18.03 3.14
N VAL A 174 -7.34 -16.67 3.24
CA VAL A 174 -6.89 -15.98 4.46
C VAL A 174 -7.87 -16.22 5.62
N LYS A 175 -9.18 -16.19 5.38
CA LYS A 175 -10.20 -16.47 6.41
C LYS A 175 -10.07 -17.87 6.99
N GLU A 176 -9.72 -18.85 6.16
CA GLU A 176 -9.48 -20.24 6.63
C GLU A 176 -8.18 -20.38 7.45
N ARG A 177 -7.18 -19.53 7.16
CA ARG A 177 -5.85 -19.65 7.77
C ARG A 177 -5.69 -18.87 9.07
N PHE A 178 -6.32 -17.70 9.20
CA PHE A 178 -6.15 -16.78 10.32
C PHE A 178 -7.40 -16.78 11.21
N ALA A 179 -7.21 -16.99 12.51
CA ALA A 179 -8.33 -17.02 13.47
C ALA A 179 -8.98 -15.63 13.66
N HIS A 180 -8.18 -14.57 13.64
CA HIS A 180 -8.62 -13.18 13.86
C HIS A 180 -7.87 -12.27 12.90
N ALA A 181 -8.46 -12.02 11.73
CA ALA A 181 -7.82 -11.22 10.70
C ALA A 181 -8.66 -10.00 10.28
N GLU A 182 -7.95 -8.92 10.03
CA GLU A 182 -8.46 -7.74 9.35
C GLU A 182 -7.62 -7.48 8.10
N LEU A 183 -8.24 -6.95 7.05
CA LEU A 183 -7.59 -6.64 5.78
C LEU A 183 -7.79 -5.19 5.41
N ILE A 184 -6.70 -4.48 5.14
CA ILE A 184 -6.75 -3.13 4.57
C ILE A 184 -6.16 -3.17 3.17
N PHE A 185 -6.85 -2.61 2.21
CA PHE A 185 -6.31 -2.39 0.87
C PHE A 185 -6.82 -1.08 0.27
N ASP A 186 -6.11 -0.58 -0.71
CA ASP A 186 -6.52 0.59 -1.47
C ASP A 186 -7.19 0.20 -2.79
N GLY A 187 -8.13 1.04 -3.21
CA GLY A 187 -8.82 0.88 -4.47
C GLY A 187 -9.30 2.20 -5.03
N THR A 188 -9.45 2.22 -6.35
CA THR A 188 -10.10 3.32 -7.05
C THR A 188 -11.34 2.83 -7.79
N ASN A 189 -12.33 3.69 -7.96
CA ASN A 189 -13.53 3.32 -8.69
C ASN A 189 -13.25 3.19 -10.21
N ARG A 190 -14.21 2.68 -10.98
CA ARG A 190 -14.10 2.43 -12.42
C ARG A 190 -13.64 3.66 -13.22
N ARG A 191 -14.09 4.87 -12.83
CA ARG A 191 -13.69 6.11 -13.51
C ARG A 191 -12.23 6.47 -13.21
N GLY A 192 -11.80 6.31 -11.96
CA GLY A 192 -10.41 6.49 -11.55
C GLY A 192 -9.49 5.49 -12.24
N LEU A 193 -9.88 4.21 -12.30
CA LEU A 193 -9.16 3.16 -13.01
C LEU A 193 -9.00 3.48 -14.51
N ALA A 194 -10.07 3.92 -15.16
CA ALA A 194 -10.03 4.30 -16.58
C ALA A 194 -9.07 5.48 -16.83
N TYR A 195 -9.04 6.46 -15.89
CA TYR A 195 -8.11 7.58 -15.95
C TYR A 195 -6.66 7.11 -15.78
N ALA A 196 -6.38 6.29 -14.76
CA ALA A 196 -5.05 5.73 -14.51
C ALA A 196 -4.54 4.91 -15.70
N ASN A 197 -5.36 4.02 -16.26
CA ASN A 197 -5.01 3.23 -17.42
C ASN A 197 -4.80 4.06 -18.71
N ARG A 198 -5.48 5.19 -18.85
CA ARG A 198 -5.20 6.14 -19.96
C ARG A 198 -3.81 6.75 -19.81
N TYR A 199 -3.41 7.09 -18.58
CA TYR A 199 -2.07 7.61 -18.31
C TYR A 199 -0.99 6.54 -18.57
N VAL A 200 -1.18 5.32 -18.08
CA VAL A 200 -0.28 4.16 -18.33
C VAL A 200 -0.05 3.95 -19.83
N ARG A 201 -1.11 3.96 -20.65
CA ARG A 201 -0.99 3.81 -22.11
C ARG A 201 -0.17 4.96 -22.74
N LYS A 202 -0.33 6.19 -22.25
CA LYS A 202 0.44 7.35 -22.76
C LYS A 202 1.93 7.28 -22.47
N THR A 203 2.31 6.65 -21.34
CA THR A 203 3.71 6.47 -20.95
C THR A 203 4.36 5.27 -21.61
N GLY A 204 3.59 4.43 -22.33
CA GLY A 204 4.08 3.21 -22.98
C GLY A 204 4.37 2.05 -22.02
N ASN A 205 4.16 2.21 -20.72
CA ASN A 205 4.38 1.17 -19.72
C ASN A 205 3.15 0.21 -19.64
N THR A 206 2.95 -0.57 -20.69
CA THR A 206 1.79 -1.50 -20.80
C THR A 206 1.81 -2.62 -19.75
N GLY A 207 2.94 -2.91 -19.11
CA GLY A 207 3.05 -3.87 -18.02
C GLY A 207 2.41 -3.41 -16.71
N ALA A 208 2.11 -2.09 -16.56
CA ALA A 208 1.47 -1.51 -15.39
C ALA A 208 -0.05 -1.29 -15.56
N MET A 209 -0.70 -2.05 -16.45
CA MET A 209 -2.16 -1.98 -16.60
C MET A 209 -2.87 -2.47 -15.35
N MET A 210 -3.93 -1.76 -14.97
CA MET A 210 -4.74 -2.04 -13.78
C MET A 210 -6.07 -2.68 -14.18
N TYR A 211 -6.55 -3.65 -13.38
CA TYR A 211 -7.74 -4.46 -13.67
C TYR A 211 -8.82 -4.33 -12.61
N PHE A 212 -8.44 -4.26 -11.33
CA PHE A 212 -9.39 -4.19 -10.23
C PHE A 212 -9.86 -2.75 -9.98
N CYS A 213 -11.17 -2.57 -9.81
CA CYS A 213 -11.78 -1.32 -9.34
C CYS A 213 -12.71 -1.57 -8.16
N LEU A 214 -12.77 -0.60 -7.26
CA LEU A 214 -13.60 -0.61 -6.06
C LEU A 214 -14.65 0.49 -6.18
N ASP A 215 -15.80 0.19 -6.78
CA ASP A 215 -16.91 1.14 -6.95
C ASP A 215 -17.69 1.34 -5.63
N ASP A 216 -17.91 0.24 -4.88
CA ASP A 216 -18.62 0.22 -3.61
C ASP A 216 -18.00 -0.80 -2.65
N GLY A 217 -17.43 -0.32 -1.54
CA GLY A 217 -16.78 -1.18 -0.54
C GLY A 217 -17.76 -2.08 0.22
N ARG A 218 -19.02 -1.65 0.41
CA ARG A 218 -20.05 -2.50 1.06
C ARG A 218 -20.48 -3.64 0.15
N ALA A 219 -20.68 -3.35 -1.14
CA ALA A 219 -20.99 -4.38 -2.12
C ALA A 219 -19.86 -5.39 -2.27
N PHE A 220 -18.60 -4.91 -2.25
CA PHE A 220 -17.42 -5.79 -2.26
C PHE A 220 -17.34 -6.66 -1.00
N ALA A 221 -17.57 -6.07 0.20
CA ALA A 221 -17.58 -6.81 1.45
C ALA A 221 -18.67 -7.90 1.48
N ALA A 222 -19.88 -7.57 1.01
CA ALA A 222 -20.95 -8.56 0.88
C ALA A 222 -20.57 -9.72 -0.07
N LYS A 223 -19.89 -9.41 -1.17
CA LYS A 223 -19.43 -10.41 -2.17
C LYS A 223 -18.33 -11.31 -1.62
N SER A 224 -17.42 -10.78 -0.80
CA SER A 224 -16.31 -11.52 -0.18
C SER A 224 -16.70 -12.19 1.15
N GLY A 225 -17.95 -12.06 1.61
CA GLY A 225 -18.38 -12.59 2.90
C GLY A 225 -17.63 -11.99 4.08
N THR A 226 -17.35 -10.66 4.01
CA THR A 226 -16.59 -9.91 5.03
C THR A 226 -17.40 -8.72 5.56
N ARG A 227 -16.91 -8.10 6.63
CA ARG A 227 -17.56 -6.95 7.28
C ARG A 227 -16.73 -5.70 7.05
N VAL A 228 -17.37 -4.60 6.63
CA VAL A 228 -16.70 -3.30 6.54
C VAL A 228 -16.47 -2.73 7.94
N ILE A 229 -15.19 -2.52 8.29
CA ILE A 229 -14.80 -1.79 9.51
C ILE A 229 -14.72 -0.29 9.21
N ALA A 230 -14.03 0.09 8.12
CA ALA A 230 -13.91 1.49 7.73
C ALA A 230 -13.73 1.64 6.21
N GLN A 231 -14.14 2.80 5.71
CA GLN A 231 -13.81 3.31 4.38
C GLN A 231 -13.23 4.71 4.55
N ARG A 232 -12.00 4.93 4.08
CA ARG A 232 -11.31 6.20 4.24
C ARG A 232 -10.91 6.78 2.88
N PRO A 233 -11.40 7.96 2.49
CA PRO A 233 -10.85 8.72 1.37
C PRO A 233 -9.38 9.05 1.61
N PHE A 234 -8.59 9.14 0.56
CA PHE A 234 -7.13 9.34 0.71
C PHE A 234 -6.76 10.69 1.29
N PHE A 235 -7.39 11.75 0.83
CA PHE A 235 -6.84 13.11 0.97
C PHE A 235 -7.51 13.97 2.03
N THR A 236 -8.50 13.46 2.75
CA THR A 236 -9.27 14.27 3.72
C THR A 236 -8.36 15.00 4.71
N GLN A 237 -7.37 14.31 5.30
CA GLN A 237 -6.44 14.93 6.24
C GLN A 237 -5.42 15.85 5.55
N ALA A 238 -4.87 15.43 4.40
CA ALA A 238 -3.95 16.26 3.62
C ALA A 238 -4.60 17.59 3.22
N ARG A 239 -5.84 17.55 2.73
CA ARG A 239 -6.62 18.74 2.34
C ARG A 239 -6.88 19.68 3.53
N LYS A 240 -7.11 19.11 4.72
CA LYS A 240 -7.32 19.87 5.96
C LYS A 240 -6.03 20.53 6.44
N MET A 241 -4.96 19.75 6.58
CA MET A 241 -3.69 20.18 7.17
C MET A 241 -2.88 21.09 6.23
N LEU A 242 -2.89 20.80 4.92
CA LEU A 242 -2.05 21.45 3.94
C LEU A 242 -2.80 22.44 3.04
N ARG A 243 -4.00 22.88 3.43
CA ARG A 243 -4.89 23.73 2.64
C ARG A 243 -4.21 24.93 1.97
N HIS A 244 -3.29 25.57 2.71
CA HIS A 244 -2.61 26.81 2.27
C HIS A 244 -1.21 26.56 1.70
N LYS A 245 -0.71 25.32 1.72
CA LYS A 245 0.63 24.93 1.29
C LYS A 245 0.65 24.24 -0.08
N LEU A 246 -0.44 23.55 -0.42
CA LEU A 246 -0.59 22.84 -1.69
C LEU A 246 -0.93 23.81 -2.83
N ASN A 247 -0.43 23.53 -4.04
CA ASN A 247 -0.81 24.26 -5.23
C ASN A 247 -2.30 24.03 -5.59
N LEU A 248 -2.86 24.94 -6.41
CA LEU A 248 -4.28 24.92 -6.75
C LEU A 248 -4.68 23.62 -7.47
N TYR A 249 -3.84 23.13 -8.38
CA TYR A 249 -4.10 21.88 -9.11
C TYR A 249 -4.22 20.68 -8.13
N SER A 250 -3.24 20.52 -7.22
CA SER A 250 -3.27 19.44 -6.21
C SER A 250 -4.50 19.52 -5.34
N ARG A 251 -4.91 20.71 -4.89
CA ARG A 251 -6.11 20.91 -4.07
C ARG A 251 -7.39 20.47 -4.79
N VAL A 252 -7.54 20.84 -6.05
CA VAL A 252 -8.71 20.46 -6.87
C VAL A 252 -8.68 18.99 -7.18
N ALA A 253 -7.53 18.43 -7.59
CA ALA A 253 -7.40 17.01 -7.91
C ALA A 253 -7.68 16.11 -6.69
N MET A 254 -7.20 16.48 -5.50
CA MET A 254 -7.51 15.77 -4.25
C MET A 254 -8.99 15.82 -3.90
N TRP A 255 -9.65 16.97 -4.11
CA TRP A 255 -11.09 17.05 -3.89
C TRP A 255 -11.87 16.15 -4.86
N VAL A 256 -11.49 16.13 -6.12
CA VAL A 256 -12.11 15.24 -7.14
C VAL A 256 -11.89 13.78 -6.78
N SER A 257 -10.74 13.43 -6.21
CA SER A 257 -10.42 12.05 -5.80
C SER A 257 -11.14 11.61 -4.52
N ASP A 258 -11.46 12.51 -3.61
CA ASP A 258 -12.19 12.18 -2.38
C ASP A 258 -13.73 12.23 -2.58
N GLU A 259 -14.23 13.29 -3.21
CA GLU A 259 -15.65 13.63 -3.26
C GLU A 259 -16.23 13.65 -4.68
N GLY A 260 -15.37 13.66 -5.69
CA GLY A 260 -15.75 13.74 -7.09
C GLY A 260 -16.05 12.38 -7.74
N PRO A 261 -16.06 12.35 -9.08
CA PRO A 261 -16.43 11.15 -9.84
C PRO A 261 -15.34 10.08 -9.91
N ALA A 262 -14.08 10.40 -9.64
CA ALA A 262 -12.93 9.48 -9.72
C ALA A 262 -12.36 9.25 -8.31
N ARG A 263 -13.03 8.41 -7.52
CA ARG A 263 -12.72 8.22 -6.10
C ARG A 263 -11.65 7.18 -5.87
N SER A 264 -10.78 7.48 -4.89
CA SER A 264 -9.83 6.52 -4.33
C SER A 264 -10.00 6.44 -2.83
N MET A 265 -9.94 5.24 -2.27
CA MET A 265 -10.16 4.99 -0.85
C MET A 265 -9.33 3.83 -0.33
N LEU A 266 -9.14 3.79 0.98
CA LEU A 266 -8.77 2.60 1.72
C LEU A 266 -10.04 1.92 2.22
N LEU A 267 -10.13 0.61 1.98
CA LEU A 267 -11.17 -0.25 2.52
C LEU A 267 -10.57 -1.14 3.61
N HIS A 268 -11.17 -1.11 4.79
CA HIS A 268 -10.80 -1.92 5.94
C HIS A 268 -11.91 -2.92 6.21
N LEU A 269 -11.57 -4.20 6.15
CA LEU A 269 -12.48 -5.32 6.30
C LEU A 269 -12.11 -6.15 7.52
N GLY A 270 -13.13 -6.57 8.29
CA GLY A 270 -13.02 -7.67 9.23
C GLY A 270 -13.31 -8.97 8.51
N LEU A 271 -12.41 -9.94 8.65
CA LEU A 271 -12.49 -11.22 7.96
C LEU A 271 -13.21 -12.29 8.80
N ASP A 272 -13.51 -12.01 10.06
CA ASP A 272 -14.28 -12.90 10.92
C ASP A 272 -15.67 -13.19 10.34
N GLU A 273 -16.19 -14.39 10.58
CA GLU A 273 -17.55 -14.76 10.15
C GLU A 273 -18.58 -13.76 10.70
N ILE A 274 -19.48 -13.32 9.83
CA ILE A 274 -20.64 -12.53 10.22
C ILE A 274 -21.57 -13.49 11.00
N LYS A 275 -21.52 -13.43 12.33
CA LYS A 275 -22.46 -14.15 13.20
C LYS A 275 -23.87 -13.59 13.07
#